data_0a585cf1a87480f7544df73c3c8642ff
#
_entry.id   0a585cf1a87480f7544df73c3c8642ff
#
_cell.length_a   1.000
_cell.length_b   1.000
_cell.length_c   1.000
_cell.angle_alpha   90.00
_cell.angle_beta   90.00
_cell.angle_gamma   90.00
#
_symmetry.space_group_name_H-M   'P 1'
#
loop_
_entity.id
_entity.type
_entity.pdbx_description
1 polymer ?
#
loop_
_entity_poly.entity_id
_entity_poly.type
_entity_poly.pdbx_seq_one_letter_code
_entity_poly.pdbx_strand_id
1 'polypeptide(L)'
;MATNIPLTGKFEVTCEYKRKGNWAAGWHTGIDLIGENDKIYSSCNGVVTRTGWDNSYGNFIVVKNNADGRYHWFCHLSKINVSKGQTVSRTSVIGIMGSTGNSTGKHLHFEIRNASNKYADNSNPADYMGIPNRTGKYNSANYQISNNTNELKTLARNTNLRDKPTTEGSSATLYVKNTTLYVLEKGVARADGFVWDKVRIRVNGKEGYMINQNYK
;
A
#
# COMPACT_ATOMS: atom_id res chain seq x y z
N MET A 1 4.64 16.60 0.11
CA MET A 1 3.90 15.85 -0.93
C MET A 1 3.37 14.58 -0.28
N ALA A 2 2.19 14.09 -0.69
CA ALA A 2 1.58 12.90 -0.09
C ALA A 2 2.25 11.61 -0.60
N THR A 3 2.41 10.61 0.26
CA THR A 3 2.89 9.27 -0.09
C THR A 3 1.91 8.23 0.43
N ASN A 4 2.01 6.98 -0.04
CA ASN A 4 1.32 5.84 0.59
C ASN A 4 2.11 5.32 1.82
N ILE A 5 3.29 5.88 2.07
CA ILE A 5 4.15 5.52 3.19
C ILE A 5 3.65 6.25 4.44
N PRO A 6 3.43 5.56 5.57
CA PRO A 6 2.93 6.18 6.79
C PRO A 6 3.98 7.00 7.57
N LEU A 7 5.14 7.21 6.97
CA LEU A 7 6.28 7.97 7.52
C LEU A 7 6.74 9.04 6.53
N THR A 8 7.43 10.05 7.02
CA THR A 8 8.06 11.10 6.21
C THR A 8 9.56 11.10 6.42
N GLY A 9 10.32 11.53 5.38
CA GLY A 9 11.78 11.59 5.43
C GLY A 9 12.44 10.22 5.32
N LYS A 10 13.57 10.04 5.99
CA LYS A 10 14.31 8.78 6.02
C LYS A 10 13.63 7.78 6.94
N PHE A 11 13.58 6.52 6.52
CA PHE A 11 13.03 5.43 7.30
C PHE A 11 13.75 4.12 7.00
N GLU A 12 13.58 3.15 7.87
CA GLU A 12 14.15 1.80 7.73
C GLU A 12 13.03 0.76 7.78
N VAL A 13 13.09 -0.22 6.89
CA VAL A 13 12.34 -1.46 6.99
C VAL A 13 13.16 -2.43 7.84
N THR A 14 12.69 -2.75 9.03
CA THR A 14 13.40 -3.63 9.98
C THR A 14 12.92 -5.07 9.93
N CYS A 15 11.68 -5.31 9.48
CA CYS A 15 11.14 -6.63 9.22
C CYS A 15 10.19 -6.60 8.02
N GLU A 16 10.44 -7.44 7.05
CA GLU A 16 9.65 -7.55 5.83
C GLU A 16 8.37 -8.37 6.03
N TYR A 17 7.39 -8.12 5.18
CA TYR A 17 6.17 -8.92 5.09
C TYR A 17 6.48 -10.36 4.66
N LYS A 18 5.80 -11.33 5.31
CA LYS A 18 5.98 -12.79 5.12
C LYS A 18 7.34 -13.35 5.53
N ARG A 19 8.14 -12.62 6.28
CA ARG A 19 9.29 -13.23 6.97
C ARG A 19 8.81 -14.36 7.87
N LYS A 20 9.39 -15.54 7.74
CA LYS A 20 9.09 -16.71 8.59
C LYS A 20 9.62 -16.49 10.00
N GLY A 21 8.87 -16.93 11.01
CA GLY A 21 9.24 -16.80 12.42
C GLY A 21 8.10 -17.11 13.38
N ASN A 22 8.31 -16.79 14.66
CA ASN A 22 7.41 -17.12 15.76
C ASN A 22 6.21 -16.14 15.87
N TRP A 23 5.53 -15.87 14.77
CA TRP A 23 4.24 -15.18 14.79
C TRP A 23 3.09 -16.18 14.80
N ALA A 24 1.92 -15.79 15.30
CA ALA A 24 0.74 -16.66 15.33
C ALA A 24 0.33 -17.21 13.95
N ALA A 25 0.64 -16.48 12.87
CA ALA A 25 0.46 -16.91 11.48
C ALA A 25 1.61 -17.80 10.97
N GLY A 26 2.68 -18.01 11.74
CA GLY A 26 3.93 -18.63 11.29
C GLY A 26 4.81 -17.69 10.44
N TRP A 27 4.37 -16.47 10.22
CA TRP A 27 5.05 -15.45 9.41
C TRP A 27 4.58 -14.03 9.79
N HIS A 28 5.38 -13.02 9.44
CA HIS A 28 5.12 -11.61 9.72
C HIS A 28 3.97 -11.09 8.85
N THR A 29 2.87 -10.64 9.47
CA THR A 29 1.63 -10.25 8.78
C THR A 29 1.63 -8.84 8.21
N GLY A 30 2.61 -8.04 8.60
CA GLY A 30 2.81 -6.67 8.17
C GLY A 30 4.23 -6.39 7.73
N ILE A 31 4.61 -5.14 7.82
CA ILE A 31 5.97 -4.66 7.64
C ILE A 31 6.32 -3.76 8.83
N ASP A 32 7.54 -3.89 9.36
CA ASP A 32 7.98 -3.06 10.47
C ASP A 32 8.87 -1.92 9.98
N LEU A 33 8.56 -0.72 10.43
CA LEU A 33 9.15 0.52 9.96
C LEU A 33 9.64 1.37 11.15
N ILE A 34 10.84 1.94 11.02
CA ILE A 34 11.37 2.96 11.93
C ILE A 34 11.65 4.23 11.12
N GLY A 35 11.09 5.36 11.52
CA GLY A 35 11.32 6.67 10.89
C GLY A 35 12.33 7.54 11.63
N GLU A 36 12.80 8.59 10.96
CA GLU A 36 13.63 9.64 11.58
C GLU A 36 12.84 10.52 12.57
N ASN A 37 11.50 10.44 12.50
CA ASN A 37 10.61 11.04 13.49
C ASN A 37 9.47 10.07 13.83
N ASP A 38 8.78 10.34 14.94
CA ASP A 38 7.78 9.42 15.49
C ASP A 38 6.35 9.65 14.96
N LYS A 39 6.13 10.65 14.13
CA LYS A 39 4.79 10.95 13.58
C LYS A 39 4.36 9.87 12.61
N ILE A 40 3.19 9.30 12.86
CA ILE A 40 2.55 8.35 11.96
C ILE A 40 1.46 9.06 11.18
N TYR A 41 1.58 9.02 9.86
CA TYR A 41 0.60 9.58 8.93
C TYR A 41 -0.32 8.48 8.43
N SER A 42 -1.55 8.86 8.07
CA SER A 42 -2.41 7.92 7.34
C SER A 42 -1.78 7.60 5.97
N SER A 43 -1.70 6.32 5.64
CA SER A 43 -1.20 5.86 4.34
C SER A 43 -2.24 5.97 3.21
N CYS A 44 -3.49 6.37 3.54
CA CYS A 44 -4.58 6.49 2.59
C CYS A 44 -5.54 7.63 2.97
N ASN A 45 -6.39 8.02 2.03
CA ASN A 45 -7.58 8.78 2.33
C ASN A 45 -8.67 7.79 2.76
N GLY A 46 -9.25 7.97 3.94
CA GLY A 46 -10.16 6.98 4.48
C GLY A 46 -10.90 7.42 5.73
N VAL A 47 -11.57 6.46 6.37
CA VAL A 47 -12.29 6.65 7.62
C VAL A 47 -11.69 5.74 8.69
N VAL A 48 -11.43 6.28 9.86
CA VAL A 48 -11.00 5.51 11.03
C VAL A 48 -12.14 4.60 11.47
N THR A 49 -11.97 3.28 11.33
CA THR A 49 -13.00 2.30 11.68
C THR A 49 -12.83 1.74 13.09
N ARG A 50 -11.59 1.72 13.59
CA ARG A 50 -11.26 1.25 14.95
C ARG A 50 -10.06 1.98 15.51
N THR A 51 -10.08 2.20 16.81
CA THR A 51 -8.92 2.53 17.64
C THR A 51 -9.03 1.72 18.92
N GLY A 52 -7.92 1.37 19.53
CA GLY A 52 -7.98 0.63 20.79
C GLY A 52 -6.64 0.04 21.20
N TRP A 53 -6.73 -0.95 22.07
CA TRP A 53 -5.63 -1.73 22.61
C TRP A 53 -5.84 -3.21 22.30
N ASP A 54 -4.74 -3.90 22.05
CA ASP A 54 -4.64 -5.35 21.89
C ASP A 54 -3.31 -5.84 22.46
N ASN A 55 -3.28 -7.03 23.10
CA ASN A 55 -2.06 -7.52 23.73
C ASN A 55 -0.91 -7.75 22.74
N SER A 56 -1.21 -8.13 21.50
CA SER A 56 -0.22 -8.30 20.44
C SER A 56 0.14 -6.97 19.78
N TYR A 57 -0.87 -6.19 19.37
CA TYR A 57 -0.69 -4.97 18.58
C TYR A 57 -0.47 -3.70 19.40
N GLY A 58 -0.64 -3.75 20.73
CA GLY A 58 -0.61 -2.57 21.58
C GLY A 58 -1.71 -1.56 21.23
N ASN A 59 -1.41 -0.27 21.33
CA ASN A 59 -2.28 0.76 20.79
C ASN A 59 -2.30 0.70 19.27
N PHE A 60 -3.49 0.65 18.68
CA PHE A 60 -3.65 0.54 17.24
C PHE A 60 -4.73 1.47 16.68
N ILE A 61 -4.59 1.78 15.40
CA ILE A 61 -5.57 2.51 14.58
C ILE A 61 -5.84 1.67 13.34
N VAL A 62 -7.11 1.61 12.92
CA VAL A 62 -7.53 0.98 11.66
C VAL A 62 -8.23 2.02 10.81
N VAL A 63 -7.71 2.26 9.62
CA VAL A 63 -8.30 3.15 8.62
C VAL A 63 -8.82 2.30 7.45
N LYS A 64 -10.09 2.46 7.10
CA LYS A 64 -10.64 1.88 5.87
C LYS A 64 -10.35 2.82 4.71
N ASN A 65 -9.62 2.34 3.73
CA ASN A 65 -9.26 3.09 2.54
C ASN A 65 -10.49 3.30 1.64
N ASN A 66 -10.79 4.55 1.31
CA ASN A 66 -11.94 4.90 0.44
C ASN A 66 -11.76 4.43 -1.01
N ALA A 67 -10.53 4.24 -1.47
CA ALA A 67 -10.26 3.91 -2.87
C ALA A 67 -10.48 2.42 -3.19
N ASP A 68 -10.18 1.51 -2.25
CA ASP A 68 -10.17 0.07 -2.49
C ASP A 68 -10.86 -0.76 -1.41
N GLY A 69 -11.33 -0.11 -0.33
CA GLY A 69 -12.06 -0.75 0.77
C GLY A 69 -11.19 -1.57 1.71
N ARG A 70 -9.87 -1.63 1.51
CA ARG A 70 -8.94 -2.35 2.39
C ARG A 70 -8.76 -1.62 3.71
N TYR A 71 -8.31 -2.37 4.73
CA TYR A 71 -8.10 -1.87 6.08
C TYR A 71 -6.60 -1.75 6.36
N HIS A 72 -6.16 -0.53 6.68
CA HIS A 72 -4.79 -0.22 7.04
C HIS A 72 -4.67 -0.18 8.56
N TRP A 73 -3.84 -1.07 9.11
CA TRP A 73 -3.59 -1.21 10.53
C TRP A 73 -2.26 -0.57 10.90
N PHE A 74 -2.29 0.30 11.89
CA PHE A 74 -1.11 1.00 12.44
C PHE A 74 -0.99 0.62 13.90
N CYS A 75 0.07 -0.11 14.28
CA CYS A 75 0.19 -0.78 15.56
C CYS A 75 1.43 -0.35 16.34
N HIS A 76 1.50 -0.76 17.61
CA HIS A 76 2.55 -0.46 18.59
C HIS A 76 2.68 1.03 18.94
N LEU A 77 1.62 1.81 18.75
CA LEU A 77 1.63 3.26 18.94
C LEU A 77 1.80 3.63 20.41
N SER A 78 2.56 4.71 20.68
CA SER A 78 2.61 5.35 22.02
C SER A 78 1.40 6.26 22.24
N LYS A 79 0.84 6.83 21.15
CA LYS A 79 -0.31 7.75 21.21
C LYS A 79 -1.20 7.61 19.98
N ILE A 80 -2.51 7.64 20.23
CA ILE A 80 -3.57 7.70 19.21
C ILE A 80 -4.06 9.15 19.16
N ASN A 81 -4.05 9.77 17.97
CA ASN A 81 -4.46 11.17 17.76
C ASN A 81 -5.82 11.31 17.05
N VAL A 82 -6.50 10.21 16.78
CA VAL A 82 -7.76 10.18 16.02
C VAL A 82 -8.78 9.30 16.71
N SER A 83 -10.05 9.47 16.37
CA SER A 83 -11.16 8.69 16.92
C SER A 83 -11.89 7.91 15.83
N LYS A 84 -12.57 6.82 16.22
CA LYS A 84 -13.46 6.07 15.31
C LYS A 84 -14.49 6.99 14.66
N GLY A 85 -14.69 6.86 13.36
CA GLY A 85 -15.57 7.69 12.53
C GLY A 85 -14.88 8.90 11.91
N GLN A 86 -13.69 9.27 12.35
CA GLN A 86 -12.95 10.43 11.82
C GLN A 86 -12.47 10.13 10.39
N THR A 87 -12.69 11.10 9.48
CA THR A 87 -12.10 11.10 8.14
C THR A 87 -10.65 11.58 8.21
N VAL A 88 -9.76 10.88 7.53
CA VAL A 88 -8.34 11.18 7.46
C VAL A 88 -7.84 11.19 6.01
N SER A 89 -6.79 11.94 5.78
CA SER A 89 -6.06 11.98 4.51
C SER A 89 -4.61 11.54 4.71
N ARG A 90 -3.89 11.31 3.62
CA ARG A 90 -2.45 10.95 3.65
C ARG A 90 -1.55 11.99 4.34
N THR A 91 -2.06 13.19 4.60
CA THR A 91 -1.33 14.25 5.34
C THR A 91 -1.73 14.34 6.80
N SER A 92 -2.72 13.55 7.24
CA SER A 92 -3.19 13.53 8.63
C SER A 92 -2.21 12.79 9.51
N VAL A 93 -1.72 13.43 10.57
CA VAL A 93 -0.97 12.76 11.65
C VAL A 93 -1.96 12.03 12.55
N ILE A 94 -2.01 10.70 12.45
CA ILE A 94 -3.00 9.86 13.12
C ILE A 94 -2.51 9.31 14.46
N GLY A 95 -1.19 9.26 14.68
CA GLY A 95 -0.61 8.73 15.92
C GLY A 95 0.87 9.02 16.04
N ILE A 96 1.44 8.50 17.11
CA ILE A 96 2.88 8.57 17.41
C ILE A 96 3.40 7.14 17.54
N MET A 97 4.54 6.87 16.89
CA MET A 97 5.26 5.59 16.97
C MET A 97 5.62 5.27 18.42
N GLY A 98 5.53 4.00 18.79
CA GLY A 98 5.85 3.52 20.11
C GLY A 98 6.42 2.11 20.14
N SER A 99 6.27 1.46 21.29
CA SER A 99 6.68 0.08 21.53
C SER A 99 5.66 -0.59 22.46
N THR A 100 4.36 -0.42 22.20
CA THR A 100 3.30 -0.96 23.04
C THR A 100 2.84 -2.34 22.56
N GLY A 101 2.26 -3.15 23.45
CA GLY A 101 1.88 -4.52 23.15
C GLY A 101 3.08 -5.46 23.07
N ASN A 102 3.02 -6.49 22.23
CA ASN A 102 4.12 -7.43 22.03
C ASN A 102 5.17 -6.85 21.06
N SER A 103 5.98 -5.93 21.55
CA SER A 103 7.00 -5.22 20.81
C SER A 103 8.34 -5.23 21.54
N THR A 104 9.43 -5.50 20.82
CA THR A 104 10.80 -5.54 21.38
C THR A 104 11.53 -4.19 21.31
N GLY A 105 10.94 -3.19 20.66
CA GLY A 105 11.53 -1.85 20.51
C GLY A 105 10.61 -0.92 19.72
N LYS A 106 10.97 0.36 19.69
CA LYS A 106 10.15 1.39 19.02
C LYS A 106 10.11 1.17 17.50
N HIS A 107 8.93 0.87 16.96
CA HIS A 107 8.66 0.74 15.53
C HIS A 107 7.17 0.90 15.24
N LEU A 108 6.82 1.09 13.98
CA LEU A 108 5.47 0.95 13.47
C LEU A 108 5.35 -0.42 12.83
N HIS A 109 4.46 -1.27 13.35
CA HIS A 109 3.98 -2.44 12.63
C HIS A 109 2.79 -2.02 11.75
N PHE A 110 2.94 -2.15 10.43
CA PHE A 110 1.95 -1.71 9.45
C PHE A 110 1.40 -2.89 8.64
N GLU A 111 0.08 -3.10 8.67
CA GLU A 111 -0.60 -4.13 7.88
C GLU A 111 -1.60 -3.53 6.89
N ILE A 112 -1.84 -4.25 5.80
CA ILE A 112 -2.98 -4.02 4.91
C ILE A 112 -3.80 -5.30 4.85
N ARG A 113 -5.03 -5.25 5.36
CA ARG A 113 -5.99 -6.35 5.29
C ARG A 113 -7.01 -6.09 4.21
N ASN A 114 -7.40 -7.14 3.52
CA ASN A 114 -8.40 -7.07 2.46
C ASN A 114 -9.80 -6.77 3.03
N ALA A 115 -10.82 -6.75 2.19
CA ALA A 115 -12.16 -6.31 2.57
C ALA A 115 -12.79 -7.12 3.72
N SER A 116 -12.36 -8.37 3.94
CA SER A 116 -12.79 -9.19 5.09
C SER A 116 -12.28 -8.68 6.43
N ASN A 117 -11.21 -7.87 6.43
CA ASN A 117 -10.48 -7.39 7.61
C ASN A 117 -10.03 -8.51 8.57
N LYS A 118 -9.91 -9.73 8.09
CA LYS A 118 -9.43 -10.88 8.86
C LYS A 118 -7.91 -10.89 8.92
N TYR A 119 -7.37 -11.38 10.03
CA TYR A 119 -5.94 -11.48 10.31
C TYR A 119 -5.14 -12.20 9.21
N ALA A 120 -5.66 -13.31 8.67
CA ALA A 120 -4.97 -14.09 7.64
C ALA A 120 -5.22 -13.57 6.20
N ASP A 121 -6.16 -12.63 6.01
CA ASP A 121 -6.52 -12.07 4.71
C ASP A 121 -5.85 -10.71 4.53
N ASN A 122 -4.55 -10.72 4.30
CA ASN A 122 -3.75 -9.51 4.17
C ASN A 122 -2.95 -9.47 2.86
N SER A 123 -2.58 -8.27 2.48
CA SER A 123 -1.77 -7.95 1.30
C SER A 123 -0.41 -7.42 1.72
N ASN A 124 0.59 -7.55 0.85
CA ASN A 124 1.92 -7.01 1.08
C ASN A 124 1.87 -5.47 1.20
N PRO A 125 2.19 -4.89 2.38
CA PRO A 125 2.19 -3.44 2.54
C PRO A 125 3.26 -2.74 1.73
N ALA A 126 4.39 -3.41 1.45
CA ALA A 126 5.47 -2.84 0.64
C ALA A 126 5.01 -2.55 -0.79
N ASP A 127 4.20 -3.44 -1.40
CA ASP A 127 3.64 -3.23 -2.74
C ASP A 127 2.71 -2.01 -2.77
N TYR A 128 1.92 -1.81 -1.70
CA TYR A 128 1.05 -0.64 -1.58
C TYR A 128 1.85 0.65 -1.45
N MET A 129 2.94 0.62 -0.69
CA MET A 129 3.84 1.76 -0.50
C MET A 129 4.73 2.02 -1.72
N GLY A 130 4.83 1.07 -2.64
CA GLY A 130 5.72 1.14 -3.81
C GLY A 130 7.20 0.96 -3.45
N ILE A 131 7.52 0.32 -2.33
CA ILE A 131 8.89 0.06 -1.86
C ILE A 131 9.25 -1.42 -2.01
N PRO A 132 10.55 -1.79 -2.04
CA PRO A 132 10.96 -3.18 -1.97
C PRO A 132 10.53 -3.85 -0.64
N ASN A 133 9.99 -5.08 -0.70
CA ASN A 133 9.70 -5.89 0.48
C ASN A 133 10.97 -6.54 1.03
N ARG A 134 11.86 -5.75 1.60
CA ARG A 134 13.11 -6.20 2.21
C ARG A 134 13.59 -5.19 3.25
N THR A 135 14.34 -5.68 4.23
CA THR A 135 15.04 -4.81 5.20
C THR A 135 15.99 -3.84 4.50
N GLY A 136 16.10 -2.63 5.03
CA GLY A 136 17.00 -1.61 4.49
C GLY A 136 16.51 -0.19 4.76
N LYS A 137 17.36 0.77 4.39
CA LYS A 137 17.12 2.21 4.58
C LYS A 137 16.57 2.83 3.31
N TYR A 138 15.54 3.64 3.47
CA TYR A 138 14.79 4.27 2.40
C TYR A 138 14.57 5.76 2.70
N ASN A 139 14.10 6.51 1.71
CA ASN A 139 13.63 7.87 1.91
C ASN A 139 12.28 8.05 1.21
N SER A 140 11.27 8.45 1.96
CA SER A 140 9.90 8.62 1.45
C SER A 140 9.81 9.62 0.28
N ALA A 141 10.76 10.56 0.17
CA ALA A 141 10.84 11.48 -0.96
C ALA A 141 11.03 10.79 -2.32
N ASN A 142 11.63 9.60 -2.33
CA ASN A 142 11.84 8.81 -3.55
C ASN A 142 10.57 8.03 -3.98
N TYR A 143 9.57 7.95 -3.10
CA TYR A 143 8.32 7.19 -3.28
C TYR A 143 7.11 8.12 -3.21
N GLN A 144 7.31 9.39 -3.58
CA GLN A 144 6.20 10.32 -3.70
C GLN A 144 5.16 9.68 -4.62
N ILE A 145 3.90 9.73 -4.19
CA ILE A 145 2.83 9.61 -5.16
C ILE A 145 3.11 10.79 -6.10
N SER A 146 3.83 10.53 -7.18
CA SER A 146 3.78 11.44 -8.31
C SER A 146 2.29 11.71 -8.50
N ASN A 147 1.91 12.85 -9.06
CA ASN A 147 0.54 13.09 -9.56
C ASN A 147 0.17 12.04 -10.64
N ASN A 148 0.81 10.89 -10.64
CA ASN A 148 0.41 9.62 -11.16
C ASN A 148 -0.83 9.22 -10.40
N THR A 149 -1.85 9.82 -10.80
CA THR A 149 -3.20 9.48 -10.74
C THR A 149 -3.31 7.98 -10.48
N ASN A 150 -3.78 7.59 -9.27
CA ASN A 150 -4.68 6.45 -9.23
C ASN A 150 -5.93 6.87 -10.04
N GLU A 151 -5.71 7.35 -11.26
CA GLU A 151 -6.76 7.77 -12.15
C GLU A 151 -7.50 6.51 -12.52
N LEU A 152 -8.72 6.41 -12.00
CA LEU A 152 -9.60 5.30 -12.33
C LEU A 152 -9.96 5.43 -13.80
N LYS A 153 -9.54 4.49 -14.59
CA LYS A 153 -9.81 4.39 -16.02
C LYS A 153 -10.65 3.16 -16.31
N THR A 154 -11.32 3.18 -17.42
CA THR A 154 -12.12 2.08 -17.91
C THR A 154 -11.61 1.65 -19.28
N LEU A 155 -11.45 0.34 -19.50
CA LEU A 155 -11.02 -0.17 -20.78
C LEU A 155 -12.01 0.19 -21.89
N ALA A 156 -11.52 0.86 -22.92
CA ALA A 156 -12.31 1.20 -24.11
C ALA A 156 -12.54 0.00 -25.04
N ARG A 157 -11.68 -1.01 -24.96
CA ARG A 157 -11.71 -2.26 -25.74
C ARG A 157 -11.13 -3.41 -24.93
N ASN A 158 -11.28 -4.64 -25.42
CA ASN A 158 -10.56 -5.79 -24.88
C ASN A 158 -9.05 -5.59 -25.09
N THR A 159 -8.27 -5.83 -24.05
CA THR A 159 -6.82 -5.62 -24.12
C THR A 159 -6.05 -6.54 -23.18
N ASN A 160 -4.78 -6.71 -23.46
CA ASN A 160 -3.88 -7.53 -22.66
C ASN A 160 -3.18 -6.68 -21.61
N LEU A 161 -3.19 -7.18 -20.35
CA LEU A 161 -2.26 -6.78 -19.32
C LEU A 161 -1.01 -7.66 -19.45
N ARG A 162 0.17 -7.06 -19.56
CA ARG A 162 1.44 -7.75 -19.79
C ARG A 162 2.37 -7.64 -18.60
N ASP A 163 3.24 -8.61 -18.44
CA ASP A 163 4.28 -8.61 -17.38
C ASP A 163 5.46 -7.69 -17.72
N LYS A 164 5.64 -7.36 -19.02
CA LYS A 164 6.65 -6.42 -19.52
C LYS A 164 6.03 -5.42 -20.49
N PRO A 165 6.56 -4.21 -20.60
CA PRO A 165 6.04 -3.18 -21.52
C PRO A 165 6.49 -3.43 -22.98
N THR A 166 6.15 -4.58 -23.52
CA THR A 166 6.44 -5.01 -24.90
C THR A 166 5.39 -5.99 -25.39
N THR A 167 5.18 -6.09 -26.70
CA THR A 167 4.32 -7.07 -27.32
C THR A 167 5.00 -8.41 -27.53
N GLU A 168 6.34 -8.40 -27.62
CA GLU A 168 7.15 -9.60 -27.91
C GLU A 168 7.59 -10.29 -26.62
N GLY A 169 7.42 -11.63 -26.57
CA GLY A 169 7.94 -12.48 -25.50
C GLY A 169 7.41 -12.19 -24.10
N SER A 170 6.33 -11.41 -23.99
CA SER A 170 5.71 -11.11 -22.69
C SER A 170 4.47 -11.97 -22.44
N SER A 171 4.32 -12.45 -21.19
CA SER A 171 3.08 -13.08 -20.74
C SER A 171 1.94 -12.07 -20.75
N ALA A 172 0.76 -12.49 -21.19
CA ALA A 172 -0.39 -11.61 -21.29
C ALA A 172 -1.65 -12.23 -20.66
N THR A 173 -2.45 -11.41 -20.01
CA THR A 173 -3.79 -11.76 -19.52
C THR A 173 -4.80 -10.84 -20.19
N LEU A 174 -5.76 -11.40 -20.90
CA LEU A 174 -6.81 -10.63 -21.58
C LEU A 174 -7.82 -10.11 -20.56
N TYR A 175 -8.11 -8.81 -20.65
CA TYR A 175 -9.21 -8.15 -19.93
C TYR A 175 -10.22 -7.59 -20.92
N VAL A 176 -11.50 -7.71 -20.57
CA VAL A 176 -12.60 -7.29 -21.44
C VAL A 176 -12.85 -5.77 -21.33
N LYS A 177 -13.46 -5.20 -22.35
CA LYS A 177 -13.98 -3.83 -22.35
C LYS A 177 -14.80 -3.57 -21.09
N ASN A 178 -14.75 -2.35 -20.58
CA ASN A 178 -15.36 -1.88 -19.34
C ASN A 178 -14.70 -2.40 -18.03
N THR A 179 -13.63 -3.20 -18.08
CA THR A 179 -12.81 -3.47 -16.90
C THR A 179 -12.23 -2.16 -16.39
N THR A 180 -12.35 -1.90 -15.09
CA THR A 180 -11.75 -0.72 -14.45
C THR A 180 -10.36 -1.03 -13.93
N LEU A 181 -9.48 -0.05 -14.06
CA LEU A 181 -8.08 -0.13 -13.62
C LEU A 181 -7.63 1.21 -13.05
N TYR A 182 -6.55 1.16 -12.28
CA TYR A 182 -5.79 2.34 -11.86
C TYR A 182 -4.56 2.49 -12.73
N VAL A 183 -4.32 3.66 -13.28
CA VAL A 183 -3.06 3.99 -13.90
C VAL A 183 -2.08 4.33 -12.78
N LEU A 184 -1.05 3.52 -12.61
CA LEU A 184 -0.05 3.67 -11.56
C LEU A 184 1.08 4.60 -12.00
N GLU A 185 1.49 4.47 -13.27
CA GLU A 185 2.57 5.26 -13.85
C GLU A 185 2.37 5.37 -15.37
N LYS A 186 2.43 6.60 -15.89
CA LYS A 186 2.23 6.89 -17.32
C LYS A 186 3.56 6.90 -18.07
N GLY A 187 3.54 6.36 -19.30
CA GLY A 187 4.66 6.47 -20.23
C GLY A 187 5.93 5.79 -19.74
N VAL A 188 5.82 4.72 -18.94
CA VAL A 188 6.96 4.00 -18.34
C VAL A 188 7.92 3.41 -19.39
N ALA A 189 7.41 3.14 -20.58
CA ALA A 189 8.24 2.66 -21.70
C ALA A 189 7.67 3.10 -23.06
N ARG A 190 8.55 3.17 -24.05
CA ARG A 190 8.20 3.28 -25.47
C ARG A 190 8.80 2.06 -26.16
N ALA A 191 7.96 1.11 -26.52
CA ALA A 191 8.38 -0.13 -27.17
C ALA A 191 7.34 -0.54 -28.22
N ASP A 192 7.80 -1.18 -29.28
CA ASP A 192 6.95 -1.72 -30.35
C ASP A 192 6.02 -0.65 -30.99
N GLY A 193 6.46 0.62 -31.03
CA GLY A 193 5.65 1.73 -31.55
C GLY A 193 4.55 2.23 -30.59
N PHE A 194 4.49 1.72 -29.37
CA PHE A 194 3.49 2.07 -28.37
C PHE A 194 4.08 2.77 -27.15
N VAL A 195 3.24 3.57 -26.50
CA VAL A 195 3.51 4.10 -25.16
C VAL A 195 2.80 3.20 -24.15
N TRP A 196 3.56 2.72 -23.18
CA TRP A 196 3.09 1.79 -22.16
C TRP A 196 2.95 2.50 -20.82
N ASP A 197 1.84 2.24 -20.15
CA ASP A 197 1.61 2.67 -18.78
C ASP A 197 1.63 1.46 -17.84
N LYS A 198 2.13 1.64 -16.62
CA LYS A 198 1.96 0.66 -15.57
C LYS A 198 0.58 0.83 -14.97
N VAL A 199 -0.16 -0.25 -14.85
CA VAL A 199 -1.56 -0.23 -14.38
C VAL A 199 -1.82 -1.33 -13.36
N ARG A 200 -2.89 -1.16 -12.57
CA ARG A 200 -3.41 -2.17 -11.65
C ARG A 200 -4.88 -2.41 -11.93
N ILE A 201 -5.27 -3.64 -12.15
CA ILE A 201 -6.67 -4.02 -12.35
C ILE A 201 -7.43 -3.92 -11.03
N ARG A 202 -8.53 -3.18 -11.01
CA ARG A 202 -9.27 -2.89 -9.80
C ARG A 202 -9.86 -4.13 -9.12
N VAL A 203 -10.41 -5.05 -9.87
CA VAL A 203 -11.17 -6.21 -9.35
C VAL A 203 -10.29 -7.25 -8.66
N ASN A 204 -9.04 -7.41 -9.08
CA ASN A 204 -8.14 -8.45 -8.57
C ASN A 204 -6.76 -7.95 -8.14
N GLY A 205 -6.49 -6.65 -8.25
CA GLY A 205 -5.23 -6.04 -7.86
C GLY A 205 -4.02 -6.41 -8.74
N LYS A 206 -4.22 -7.16 -9.84
CA LYS A 206 -3.12 -7.58 -10.71
C LYS A 206 -2.48 -6.37 -11.38
N GLU A 207 -1.17 -6.24 -11.26
CA GLU A 207 -0.37 -5.19 -11.89
C GLU A 207 0.30 -5.69 -13.17
N GLY A 208 0.59 -4.76 -14.05
CA GLY A 208 1.30 -5.03 -15.30
C GLY A 208 1.33 -3.79 -16.17
N TYR A 209 1.60 -4.01 -17.44
CA TYR A 209 1.77 -2.97 -18.42
C TYR A 209 0.67 -3.03 -19.48
N MET A 210 0.17 -1.86 -19.88
CA MET A 210 -0.89 -1.72 -20.86
C MET A 210 -0.61 -0.54 -21.79
N ILE A 211 -0.93 -0.68 -23.07
CA ILE A 211 -0.84 0.41 -24.03
C ILE A 211 -1.84 1.49 -23.65
N ASN A 212 -1.36 2.74 -23.49
CA ASN A 212 -2.16 3.84 -22.94
C ASN A 212 -3.37 4.25 -23.81
N GLN A 213 -3.43 3.85 -25.05
CA GLN A 213 -4.56 4.08 -25.96
C GLN A 213 -5.76 3.14 -25.71
N ASN A 214 -5.61 2.15 -24.82
CA ASN A 214 -6.62 1.12 -24.60
C ASN A 214 -7.66 1.48 -23.53
N TYR A 215 -7.52 2.62 -22.85
CA TYR A 215 -8.45 3.09 -21.82
C TYR A 215 -8.75 4.60 -21.94
N LYS A 216 -9.78 5.07 -21.26
CA LYS A 216 -10.30 6.45 -21.23
C LYS A 216 -10.64 6.90 -19.80
#